data_3ddb81b288e6e818801191c03713c98b
#
_entry.id   3ddb81b288e6e818801191c03713c98b
#
_cell.length_a   1.000
_cell.length_b   1.000
_cell.length_c   1.000
_cell.angle_alpha   90.00
_cell.angle_beta   90.00
_cell.angle_gamma   90.00
#
_symmetry.space_group_name_H-M   'P 1'
#
loop_
_entity.id
_entity.type
_entity.pdbx_description
1 polymer ?
#
loop_
_entity_poly.entity_id
_entity_poly.type
_entity_poly.pdbx_seq_one_letter_code
_entity_poly.pdbx_strand_id
1 'polypeptide(L)'
;MDRSNDAFDFAIRVAELVRYLREKPDRFPLAAEMLAAGVRAGMAARDLEDLAETAQASRAREAAAAVDEVLYYLEMAVRSGYLTELEASHVRTMGAALHAALIDDAE
;
A
#
# COMPACT_ATOMS: atom_id res chain seq x y z
N MET A 1 9.98 -2.71 15.88
CA MET A 1 9.73 -2.24 14.50
C MET A 1 8.38 -1.54 14.45
N ASP A 2 8.34 -0.37 13.88
CA ASP A 2 7.16 0.51 13.90
C ASP A 2 6.31 0.32 12.64
N ARG A 3 5.25 -0.49 12.73
CA ARG A 3 4.34 -0.77 11.60
C ARG A 3 3.57 0.47 11.18
N SER A 4 3.21 1.33 12.15
CA SER A 4 2.51 2.58 11.86
C SER A 4 3.35 3.45 10.93
N ASN A 5 4.63 3.60 11.25
CA ASN A 5 5.55 4.41 10.45
C ASN A 5 5.83 3.76 9.09
N ASP A 6 6.01 2.44 9.04
CA ASP A 6 6.25 1.72 7.80
C ASP A 6 5.05 1.86 6.84
N ALA A 7 3.83 1.76 7.36
CA ALA A 7 2.62 1.90 6.56
C ALA A 7 2.42 3.34 6.10
N PHE A 8 2.79 4.31 6.92
CA PHE A 8 2.73 5.73 6.55
C PHE A 8 3.71 6.01 5.40
N ASP A 9 4.94 5.52 5.50
CA ASP A 9 5.95 5.66 4.45
C ASP A 9 5.47 5.00 3.15
N PHE A 10 4.86 3.83 3.25
CA PHE A 10 4.28 3.15 2.09
C PHE A 10 3.19 4.01 1.44
N ALA A 11 2.29 4.58 2.24
CA ALA A 11 1.23 5.46 1.74
C ALA A 11 1.81 6.68 1.01
N ILE A 12 2.89 7.26 1.54
CA ILE A 12 3.59 8.38 0.88
C ILE A 12 4.12 7.94 -0.49
N ARG A 13 4.74 6.77 -0.58
CA ARG A 13 5.29 6.28 -1.85
C ARG A 13 4.19 6.02 -2.86
N VAL A 14 3.05 5.49 -2.41
CA VAL A 14 1.88 5.31 -3.27
C VAL A 14 1.38 6.66 -3.78
N ALA A 15 1.30 7.67 -2.91
CA ALA A 15 0.87 9.01 -3.31
C ALA A 15 1.80 9.63 -4.34
N GLU A 16 3.12 9.45 -4.19
CA GLU A 16 4.10 9.92 -5.15
C GLU A 16 3.93 9.23 -6.51
N LEU A 17 3.71 7.93 -6.50
CA LEU A 17 3.49 7.16 -7.72
C LEU A 17 2.20 7.59 -8.43
N VAL A 18 1.14 7.84 -7.66
CA VAL A 18 -0.14 8.32 -8.20
C VAL A 18 0.05 9.70 -8.84
N ARG A 19 0.81 10.59 -8.20
CA ARG A 19 1.14 11.90 -8.80
C ARG A 19 1.85 11.72 -10.13
N TYR A 20 2.83 10.82 -10.18
CA TYR A 20 3.56 10.51 -11.42
C TYR A 20 2.61 10.01 -12.52
N LEU A 21 1.70 9.09 -12.17
CA LEU A 21 0.70 8.58 -13.11
C LEU A 21 -0.20 9.68 -13.65
N ARG A 22 -0.58 10.64 -12.82
CA ARG A 22 -1.45 11.76 -13.21
C ARG A 22 -0.76 12.79 -14.10
N GLU A 23 0.56 12.82 -14.08
CA GLU A 23 1.33 13.72 -14.95
C GLU A 23 1.53 13.14 -16.35
N LYS A 24 1.26 11.88 -16.56
CA LYS A 24 1.38 11.22 -17.86
C LYS A 24 0.23 11.61 -18.79
N PRO A 25 0.47 11.71 -20.11
CA PRO A 25 -0.61 12.02 -21.07
C PRO A 25 -1.70 10.96 -21.08
N ASP A 26 -1.32 9.69 -20.92
CA ASP A 26 -2.25 8.55 -20.85
C ASP A 26 -2.46 8.19 -19.39
N ARG A 27 -3.63 8.55 -18.87
CA ARG A 27 -3.91 8.46 -17.43
C ARG A 27 -4.47 7.10 -17.05
N PHE A 28 -3.88 6.50 -16.00
CA PHE A 28 -4.38 5.25 -15.44
C PHE A 28 -5.74 5.50 -14.78
N PRO A 29 -6.82 4.80 -15.23
CA PRO A 29 -8.17 5.06 -14.73
C PRO A 29 -8.36 4.78 -13.24
N LEU A 30 -7.55 3.89 -12.66
CA LEU A 30 -7.69 3.46 -11.26
C LEU A 30 -6.68 4.11 -10.32
N ALA A 31 -6.07 5.24 -10.74
CA ALA A 31 -5.10 5.94 -9.90
C ALA A 31 -5.71 6.41 -8.57
N ALA A 32 -6.93 6.94 -8.60
CA ALA A 32 -7.63 7.39 -7.38
C ALA A 32 -7.89 6.24 -6.42
N GLU A 33 -8.29 5.08 -6.94
CA GLU A 33 -8.54 3.88 -6.15
C GLU A 33 -7.25 3.36 -5.51
N MET A 34 -6.15 3.40 -6.25
CA MET A 34 -4.84 3.00 -5.72
C MET A 34 -4.41 3.92 -4.58
N LEU A 35 -4.58 5.23 -4.73
CA LEU A 35 -4.28 6.20 -3.68
C LEU A 35 -5.14 5.93 -2.43
N ALA A 36 -6.44 5.73 -2.61
CA ALA A 36 -7.35 5.45 -1.51
C ALA A 36 -6.94 4.19 -0.74
N ALA A 37 -6.54 3.13 -1.44
CA ALA A 37 -6.06 1.91 -0.81
C ALA A 37 -4.77 2.14 0.00
N GLY A 38 -3.84 2.93 -0.53
CA GLY A 38 -2.61 3.29 0.19
C GLY A 38 -2.90 4.06 1.47
N VAL A 39 -3.83 5.00 1.42
CA VAL A 39 -4.28 5.78 2.59
C VAL A 39 -4.93 4.85 3.62
N ARG A 40 -5.80 3.93 3.18
CA ARG A 40 -6.44 2.95 4.09
C ARG A 40 -5.41 2.09 4.81
N ALA A 41 -4.37 1.64 4.10
CA ALA A 41 -3.30 0.85 4.70
C ALA A 41 -2.62 1.64 5.84
N GLY A 42 -2.28 2.89 5.58
CA GLY A 42 -1.68 3.76 6.58
C GLY A 42 -2.57 4.00 7.78
N MET A 43 -3.86 4.26 7.54
CA MET A 43 -4.82 4.52 8.61
C MET A 43 -5.09 3.27 9.45
N ALA A 44 -5.21 2.10 8.83
CA ALA A 44 -5.46 0.86 9.55
C ALA A 44 -4.28 0.46 10.45
N ALA A 45 -3.06 0.76 10.03
CA ALA A 45 -1.86 0.45 10.80
C ALA A 45 -1.49 1.54 11.80
N ARG A 46 -2.21 2.67 11.80
CA ARG A 46 -1.92 3.80 12.68
C ARG A 46 -2.03 3.38 14.14
N ASP A 47 -1.00 3.68 14.91
CA ASP A 47 -0.92 3.39 16.35
C ASP A 47 -1.14 1.90 16.67
N LEU A 48 -0.79 1.02 15.74
CA LEU A 48 -1.03 -0.42 15.86
C LEU A 48 -0.42 -1.00 17.15
N GLU A 49 0.80 -0.56 17.50
CA GLU A 49 1.53 -1.06 18.66
C GLU A 49 0.86 -0.69 19.99
N ASP A 50 0.03 0.35 19.98
CA ASP A 50 -0.66 0.83 21.19
C ASP A 50 -1.99 0.13 21.45
N LEU A 51 -2.44 -0.71 20.53
CA LEU A 51 -3.71 -1.41 20.65
C LEU A 51 -3.58 -2.68 21.48
N ALA A 52 -4.70 -3.10 22.08
CA ALA A 52 -4.78 -4.43 22.71
C ALA A 52 -4.54 -5.52 21.67
N GLU A 53 -4.01 -6.66 22.11
CA GLU A 53 -3.54 -7.74 21.24
C GLU A 53 -4.58 -8.20 20.20
N THR A 54 -5.84 -8.38 20.61
CA THR A 54 -6.92 -8.80 19.70
C THR A 54 -7.21 -7.72 18.66
N ALA A 55 -7.19 -6.45 19.08
CA ALA A 55 -7.40 -5.31 18.19
C ALA A 55 -6.21 -5.15 17.22
N GLN A 56 -5.00 -5.43 17.69
CA GLN A 56 -3.80 -5.41 16.84
C GLN A 56 -3.95 -6.41 15.68
N ALA A 57 -4.34 -7.66 15.99
CA ALA A 57 -4.49 -8.70 14.97
C ALA A 57 -5.51 -8.30 13.91
N SER A 58 -6.66 -7.78 14.33
CA SER A 58 -7.73 -7.34 13.43
C SER A 58 -7.27 -6.17 12.53
N ARG A 59 -6.64 -5.17 13.13
CA ARG A 59 -6.13 -4.00 12.39
C ARG A 59 -5.00 -4.37 11.45
N ALA A 60 -4.12 -5.28 11.86
CA ALA A 60 -3.04 -5.75 11.01
C ALA A 60 -3.59 -6.44 9.76
N ARG A 61 -4.64 -7.28 9.91
CA ARG A 61 -5.29 -7.92 8.76
C ARG A 61 -5.94 -6.89 7.84
N GLU A 62 -6.59 -5.89 8.41
CA GLU A 62 -7.23 -4.81 7.66
C GLU A 62 -6.19 -4.02 6.86
N ALA A 63 -5.06 -3.67 7.49
CA ALA A 63 -3.97 -2.98 6.83
C ALA A 63 -3.35 -3.85 5.72
N ALA A 64 -3.14 -5.13 5.98
CA ALA A 64 -2.60 -6.06 4.99
C ALA A 64 -3.51 -6.18 3.76
N ALA A 65 -4.82 -6.22 3.96
CA ALA A 65 -5.78 -6.26 2.86
C ALA A 65 -5.70 -5.00 2.00
N ALA A 66 -5.53 -3.84 2.62
CA ALA A 66 -5.39 -2.57 1.89
C ALA A 66 -4.08 -2.51 1.11
N VAL A 67 -2.98 -3.00 1.68
CA VAL A 67 -1.69 -3.12 0.96
C VAL A 67 -1.86 -4.02 -0.27
N ASP A 68 -2.55 -5.14 -0.10
CA ASP A 68 -2.80 -6.09 -1.20
C ASP A 68 -3.61 -5.44 -2.32
N GLU A 69 -4.58 -4.59 -1.98
CA GLU A 69 -5.32 -3.82 -2.99
C GLU A 69 -4.40 -2.90 -3.79
N VAL A 70 -3.47 -2.20 -3.13
CA VAL A 70 -2.49 -1.37 -3.83
C VAL A 70 -1.69 -2.21 -4.81
N LEU A 71 -1.21 -3.37 -4.39
CA LEU A 71 -0.41 -4.26 -5.24
C LEU A 71 -1.21 -4.77 -6.43
N TYR A 72 -2.50 -5.01 -6.26
CA TYR A 72 -3.39 -5.40 -7.34
C TYR A 72 -3.51 -4.29 -8.39
N TYR A 73 -3.80 -3.06 -7.96
CA TYR A 73 -3.89 -1.92 -8.88
C TYR A 73 -2.56 -1.66 -9.57
N LEU A 74 -1.45 -1.82 -8.83
CA LEU A 74 -0.11 -1.67 -9.37
C LEU A 74 0.14 -2.65 -10.52
N GLU A 75 -0.22 -3.91 -10.31
CA GLU A 75 -0.08 -4.94 -11.34
C GLU A 75 -0.95 -4.63 -12.56
N MET A 76 -2.17 -4.15 -12.36
CA MET A 76 -3.03 -3.72 -13.46
C MET A 76 -2.37 -2.59 -14.26
N ALA A 77 -1.78 -1.61 -13.57
CA ALA A 77 -1.12 -0.50 -14.22
C ALA A 77 0.07 -0.96 -15.08
N VAL A 78 0.84 -1.92 -14.58
CA VAL A 78 1.98 -2.48 -15.33
C VAL A 78 1.49 -3.29 -16.53
N ARG A 79 0.57 -4.21 -16.32
CA ARG A 79 0.08 -5.09 -17.40
C ARG A 79 -0.68 -4.34 -18.49
N SER A 80 -1.28 -3.21 -18.14
CA SER A 80 -2.01 -2.36 -19.08
C SER A 80 -1.12 -1.29 -19.74
N GLY A 81 0.16 -1.25 -19.39
CA GLY A 81 1.13 -0.35 -20.04
C GLY A 81 1.21 1.06 -19.48
N TYR A 82 0.57 1.34 -18.34
CA TYR A 82 0.64 2.67 -17.70
C TYR A 82 1.95 2.86 -16.93
N LEU A 83 2.54 1.78 -16.45
CA LEU A 83 3.82 1.77 -15.74
C LEU A 83 4.71 0.66 -16.29
N THR A 84 6.03 0.89 -16.27
CA THR A 84 6.98 -0.20 -16.51
C THR A 84 7.21 -0.96 -15.21
N GLU A 85 7.77 -2.17 -15.32
CA GLU A 85 8.19 -2.94 -14.14
C GLU A 85 9.16 -2.15 -13.27
N LEU A 86 10.09 -1.43 -13.89
CA LEU A 86 11.06 -0.62 -13.16
C LEU A 86 10.38 0.50 -12.37
N GLU A 87 9.43 1.20 -13.00
CA GLU A 87 8.69 2.29 -12.33
C GLU A 87 7.87 1.77 -11.15
N ALA A 88 7.35 0.55 -11.22
CA ALA A 88 6.54 -0.06 -10.17
C ALA A 88 7.37 -0.72 -9.06
N SER A 89 8.66 -0.99 -9.30
CA SER A 89 9.46 -1.90 -8.47
C SER A 89 9.57 -1.45 -7.02
N HIS A 90 9.73 -0.15 -6.76
CA HIS A 90 9.90 0.35 -5.40
C HIS A 90 8.65 0.13 -4.54
N VAL A 91 7.48 0.52 -5.05
CA VAL A 91 6.21 0.32 -4.35
C VAL A 91 5.91 -1.16 -4.21
N ARG A 92 6.18 -1.96 -5.24
CA ARG A 92 5.99 -3.41 -5.20
C ARG A 92 6.82 -4.05 -4.08
N THR A 93 8.10 -3.70 -3.98
CA THR A 93 9.01 -4.26 -2.97
C THR A 93 8.59 -3.83 -1.56
N MET A 94 8.31 -2.54 -1.37
CA MET A 94 7.84 -2.04 -0.08
C MET A 94 6.52 -2.69 0.34
N GLY A 95 5.58 -2.78 -0.59
CA GLY A 95 4.27 -3.38 -0.33
C GLY A 95 4.36 -4.84 0.05
N ALA A 96 5.16 -5.62 -0.67
CA ALA A 96 5.34 -7.04 -0.38
C ALA A 96 5.93 -7.25 1.03
N ALA A 97 6.95 -6.48 1.39
CA ALA A 97 7.59 -6.58 2.70
C ALA A 97 6.62 -6.16 3.82
N LEU A 98 5.89 -5.07 3.62
CA LEU A 98 4.92 -4.58 4.59
C LEU A 98 3.76 -5.57 4.78
N HIS A 99 3.24 -6.10 3.68
CA HIS A 99 2.17 -7.12 3.72
C HIS A 99 2.60 -8.33 4.55
N ALA A 100 3.78 -8.87 4.28
CA ALA A 100 4.32 -10.01 5.01
C ALA A 100 4.43 -9.72 6.52
N ALA A 101 4.95 -8.53 6.87
CA ALA A 101 5.10 -8.13 8.26
C ALA A 101 3.75 -7.97 8.96
N LEU A 102 2.76 -7.39 8.28
CA LEU A 102 1.41 -7.22 8.83
C LEU A 102 0.70 -8.56 9.03
N ILE A 103 0.87 -9.51 8.12
CA ILE A 103 0.32 -10.86 8.27
C ILE A 103 0.95 -11.55 9.49
N ASP A 104 2.26 -11.41 9.71
CA ASP A 104 2.92 -11.92 10.91
C ASP A 104 2.32 -11.30 12.19
N ASP A 105 2.08 -10.00 12.18
CA ASP A 105 1.48 -9.29 13.32
C ASP A 105 0.05 -9.75 13.60
N ALA A 106 -0.65 -10.26 12.59
CA ALA A 106 -2.03 -10.72 12.70
C ALA A 106 -2.16 -12.15 13.24
N GLU A 107 -1.06 -12.91 13.29
CA GLU A 107 -1.04 -14.30 13.74
C GLU A 107 -0.78 -14.52 15.24
#